data_d41f3e59ac1c1a0a9ccf975479549f79
#
_entry.id   d41f3e59ac1c1a0a9ccf975479549f79
#
_cell.length_a   1.000
_cell.length_b   1.000
_cell.length_c   1.000
_cell.angle_alpha   90.00
_cell.angle_beta   90.00
_cell.angle_gamma   90.00
#
_symmetry.space_group_name_H-M   'P 1'
#
loop_
_entity.id
_entity.type
_entity.pdbx_description
1 polymer ?
#
loop_
_entity_poly.entity_id
_entity_poly.type
_entity_poly.pdbx_seq_one_letter_code
_entity_poly.pdbx_strand_id
1 'polypeptide(L)'
;MAVVTDTIADMLTRIRNANSMGYEEVTVPASKLKVELARILKEEGFIKEYKVVSENVGKNILLTLKYGNKKEKVITGLKRISKPGLRVYVRSDEVPKVLNGLGIAIISTSKGIMTDKEARKLNIGGEVLAYVW
;
A
#
# COMPACT_ATOMS: atom_id res chain seq x y z
N MET A 1 2.11 29.37 -4.14
CA MET A 1 1.15 28.52 -3.44
C MET A 1 1.68 27.09 -3.35
N ALA A 2 1.71 26.54 -2.15
CA ALA A 2 2.20 25.18 -1.99
C ALA A 2 1.17 24.17 -2.56
N VAL A 3 1.64 23.28 -3.41
CA VAL A 3 0.83 22.18 -3.94
C VAL A 3 1.02 20.97 -3.02
N VAL A 4 -0.06 20.52 -2.42
CA VAL A 4 -0.03 19.33 -1.58
C VAL A 4 -0.20 18.11 -2.48
N THR A 5 0.83 17.28 -2.56
CA THR A 5 0.79 16.04 -3.36
C THR A 5 0.66 14.84 -2.45
N ASP A 6 -0.21 13.91 -2.83
CA ASP A 6 -0.36 12.63 -2.14
C ASP A 6 0.32 11.55 -2.99
N THR A 7 1.58 11.29 -2.69
CA THR A 7 2.37 10.31 -3.44
C THR A 7 1.91 8.87 -3.18
N ILE A 8 1.31 8.62 -2.02
CA ILE A 8 0.73 7.31 -1.70
C ILE A 8 -0.51 7.08 -2.56
N ALA A 9 -1.39 8.09 -2.66
CA ALA A 9 -2.58 8.00 -3.50
C ALA A 9 -2.20 7.76 -4.96
N ASP A 10 -1.15 8.43 -5.45
CA ASP A 10 -0.65 8.23 -6.80
C ASP A 10 -0.20 6.78 -7.01
N MET A 11 0.56 6.22 -6.07
CA MET A 11 1.00 4.83 -6.14
C MET A 11 -0.19 3.87 -6.18
N LEU A 12 -1.17 4.06 -5.29
CA LEU A 12 -2.36 3.23 -5.24
C LEU A 12 -3.17 3.31 -6.53
N THR A 13 -3.28 4.52 -7.10
CA THR A 13 -3.98 4.73 -8.37
C THR A 13 -3.28 4.01 -9.51
N ARG A 14 -1.95 4.09 -9.58
CA ARG A 14 -1.17 3.38 -10.60
C ARG A 14 -1.35 1.87 -10.51
N ILE A 15 -1.32 1.33 -9.29
CA ILE A 15 -1.55 -0.10 -9.06
C ILE A 15 -2.97 -0.48 -9.46
N ARG A 16 -3.95 0.33 -9.05
CA ARG A 16 -5.37 0.10 -9.37
C ARG A 16 -5.60 0.05 -10.87
N ASN A 17 -5.05 1.03 -11.59
CA ASN A 17 -5.20 1.11 -13.05
C ASN A 17 -4.53 -0.07 -13.75
N ALA A 18 -3.31 -0.42 -13.38
CA ALA A 18 -2.59 -1.56 -13.95
C ALA A 18 -3.32 -2.87 -13.67
N ASN A 19 -3.82 -3.03 -12.46
CA ASN A 19 -4.59 -4.21 -12.05
C ASN A 19 -5.90 -4.31 -12.86
N SER A 20 -6.58 -3.19 -13.05
CA SER A 20 -7.82 -3.12 -13.84
C SER A 20 -7.58 -3.51 -15.30
N MET A 21 -6.45 -3.10 -15.88
CA MET A 21 -6.10 -3.40 -17.26
C MET A 21 -5.43 -4.76 -17.47
N GLY A 22 -5.16 -5.48 -16.37
CA GLY A 22 -4.49 -6.77 -16.44
C GLY A 22 -3.02 -6.71 -16.76
N TYR A 23 -2.37 -5.58 -16.50
CA TYR A 23 -0.93 -5.43 -16.74
C TYR A 23 -0.13 -6.24 -15.73
N GLU A 24 0.95 -6.87 -16.19
CA GLU A 24 1.83 -7.66 -15.33
C GLU A 24 2.73 -6.79 -14.47
N GLU A 25 3.10 -5.62 -14.96
CA GLU A 25 4.04 -4.74 -14.28
C GLU A 25 3.53 -3.31 -14.23
N VAL A 26 3.94 -2.59 -13.19
CA VAL A 26 3.68 -1.16 -13.05
C VAL A 26 4.89 -0.51 -12.38
N THR A 27 5.26 0.68 -12.84
CA THR A 27 6.39 1.43 -12.31
C THR A 27 5.88 2.65 -11.57
N VAL A 28 6.43 2.89 -10.38
CA VAL A 28 6.12 4.09 -9.59
C VAL A 28 7.42 4.74 -9.12
N PRO A 29 7.44 6.08 -8.97
CA PRO A 29 8.62 6.74 -8.39
C PRO A 29 8.88 6.21 -6.99
N ALA A 30 10.16 5.99 -6.65
CA ALA A 30 10.54 5.41 -5.37
C ALA A 30 10.63 6.46 -4.25
N SER A 31 10.26 6.04 -3.06
CA SER A 31 10.55 6.72 -1.80
C SER A 31 10.62 5.66 -0.72
N LYS A 32 11.19 6.00 0.44
CA LYS A 32 11.28 5.04 1.55
C LYS A 32 9.91 4.50 1.92
N LEU A 33 8.92 5.39 2.00
CA LEU A 33 7.56 5.02 2.36
C LEU A 33 6.94 4.07 1.33
N LYS A 34 7.10 4.36 0.04
CA LYS A 34 6.53 3.52 -1.04
C LYS A 34 7.22 2.16 -1.12
N VAL A 35 8.52 2.09 -0.85
CA VAL A 35 9.24 0.80 -0.79
C VAL A 35 8.66 -0.05 0.34
N GLU A 36 8.39 0.55 1.50
CA GLU A 36 7.78 -0.15 2.62
C GLU A 36 6.37 -0.65 2.28
N LEU A 37 5.58 0.17 1.56
CA LEU A 37 4.26 -0.25 1.10
C LEU A 37 4.36 -1.45 0.15
N ALA A 38 5.32 -1.41 -0.79
CA ALA A 38 5.54 -2.51 -1.72
C ALA A 38 5.93 -3.78 -0.98
N ARG A 39 6.80 -3.68 0.03
CA ARG A 39 7.20 -4.80 0.87
C ARG A 39 5.99 -5.46 1.54
N ILE A 40 5.13 -4.66 2.13
CA ILE A 40 3.93 -5.16 2.79
C ILE A 40 2.99 -5.84 1.79
N LEU A 41 2.77 -5.24 0.62
CA LEU A 41 1.92 -5.83 -0.40
C LEU A 41 2.46 -7.18 -0.87
N LYS A 42 3.77 -7.33 -0.98
CA LYS A 42 4.39 -8.60 -1.34
C LYS A 42 4.24 -9.64 -0.22
N GLU A 43 4.57 -9.26 1.01
CA GLU A 43 4.49 -10.15 2.17
C GLU A 43 3.07 -10.67 2.40
N GLU A 44 2.07 -9.82 2.15
CA GLU A 44 0.67 -10.20 2.32
C GLU A 44 0.07 -10.88 1.09
N GLY A 45 0.88 -11.08 0.04
CA GLY A 45 0.47 -11.83 -1.13
C GLY A 45 -0.39 -11.06 -2.12
N PHE A 46 -0.42 -9.74 -2.07
CA PHE A 46 -1.19 -8.92 -3.01
C PHE A 46 -0.43 -8.66 -4.30
N ILE A 47 0.90 -8.63 -4.26
CA ILE A 47 1.74 -8.55 -5.45
C ILE A 47 2.73 -9.71 -5.44
N LYS A 48 3.26 -10.02 -6.63
CA LYS A 48 4.19 -11.13 -6.80
C LYS A 48 5.61 -10.75 -6.37
N GLU A 49 6.07 -9.57 -6.77
CA GLU A 49 7.43 -9.11 -6.51
C GLU A 49 7.50 -7.59 -6.62
N TYR A 50 8.53 -7.01 -6.03
CA TYR A 50 8.89 -5.62 -6.26
C TYR A 50 10.41 -5.51 -6.38
N LYS A 51 10.85 -4.47 -7.11
CA LYS A 51 12.26 -4.24 -7.34
C LYS A 51 12.50 -2.74 -7.43
N VAL A 52 13.54 -2.25 -6.74
CA VAL A 52 13.95 -0.86 -6.83
C VAL A 52 14.97 -0.76 -7.95
N VAL A 53 14.69 0.06 -8.96
CA VAL A 53 15.59 0.26 -10.10
C VAL A 53 16.07 1.70 -10.13
N SER A 54 17.36 1.89 -10.39
CA SER A 54 17.97 3.20 -10.54
C SER A 54 18.04 3.58 -12.01
N GLU A 55 17.50 4.75 -12.33
CA GLU A 55 17.56 5.30 -13.68
C GLU A 55 18.25 6.66 -13.64
N ASN A 56 18.53 7.21 -14.82
CA ASN A 56 19.22 8.51 -14.93
C ASN A 56 18.50 9.66 -14.22
N VAL A 57 17.19 9.53 -14.02
CA VAL A 57 16.34 10.57 -13.43
C VAL A 57 15.88 10.23 -12.01
N GLY A 58 16.51 9.25 -11.36
CA GLY A 58 16.16 8.86 -9.99
C GLY A 58 15.83 7.39 -9.87
N LYS A 59 15.22 7.01 -8.76
CA LYS A 59 14.86 5.63 -8.48
C LYS A 59 13.38 5.40 -8.69
N ASN A 60 13.06 4.25 -9.25
CA ASN A 60 11.68 3.78 -9.41
C ASN A 60 11.49 2.42 -8.75
N ILE A 61 10.25 2.10 -8.42
CA ILE A 61 9.88 0.76 -7.96
C ILE A 61 9.14 0.08 -9.10
N LEU A 62 9.64 -1.08 -9.51
CA LEU A 62 8.95 -1.93 -10.46
C LEU A 62 8.16 -2.96 -9.67
N LEU A 63 6.85 -2.91 -9.80
CA LEU A 63 5.94 -3.83 -9.11
C LEU A 63 5.46 -4.87 -10.11
N THR A 64 5.61 -6.15 -9.77
CA THR A 64 5.05 -7.24 -10.56
C THR A 64 3.75 -7.68 -9.92
N LEU A 65 2.65 -7.45 -10.63
CA LEU A 65 1.32 -7.73 -10.11
C LEU A 65 1.03 -9.23 -10.15
N LYS A 66 0.11 -9.66 -9.31
CA LYS A 66 -0.23 -11.06 -9.15
C LYS A 66 -1.65 -11.29 -9.66
N TYR A 67 -1.83 -12.35 -10.42
CA TYR A 67 -3.13 -12.76 -10.92
C TYR A 67 -3.32 -14.25 -10.65
N GLY A 68 -4.57 -14.66 -10.46
CA GLY A 68 -4.93 -16.06 -10.34
C GLY A 68 -5.07 -16.71 -11.72
N ASN A 69 -5.63 -17.89 -11.75
CA ASN A 69 -5.93 -18.60 -12.99
C ASN A 69 -6.89 -17.78 -13.84
N LYS A 70 -6.68 -17.76 -15.17
CA LYS A 70 -7.49 -16.98 -16.12
C LYS A 70 -7.44 -15.46 -15.85
N LYS A 71 -6.33 -14.98 -15.34
CA LYS A 71 -6.09 -13.56 -15.01
C LYS A 71 -7.08 -12.98 -14.00
N GLU A 72 -7.53 -13.79 -13.05
CA GLU A 72 -8.34 -13.30 -11.95
C GLU A 72 -7.53 -12.33 -11.09
N LYS A 73 -8.15 -11.21 -10.73
CA LYS A 73 -7.47 -10.17 -9.96
C LYS A 73 -7.32 -10.61 -8.50
N VAL A 74 -6.10 -10.54 -7.99
CA VAL A 74 -5.81 -10.80 -6.57
C VAL A 74 -6.19 -9.57 -5.75
N ILE A 75 -5.85 -8.37 -6.25
CA ILE A 75 -6.27 -7.13 -5.59
C ILE A 75 -7.67 -6.79 -6.06
N THR A 76 -8.62 -6.76 -5.12
CA THR A 76 -10.01 -6.40 -5.39
C THR A 76 -10.22 -4.90 -5.22
N GLY A 77 -9.58 -4.30 -4.22
CA GLY A 77 -9.72 -2.87 -3.97
C GLY A 77 -8.53 -2.29 -3.23
N LEU A 78 -8.34 -1.01 -3.44
CA LEU A 78 -7.31 -0.19 -2.80
C LEU A 78 -7.99 1.14 -2.43
N LYS A 79 -7.90 1.52 -1.16
CA LYS A 79 -8.52 2.76 -0.70
C LYS A 79 -7.55 3.57 0.16
N ARG A 80 -7.30 4.80 -0.25
CA ARG A 80 -6.56 5.76 0.56
C ARG A 80 -7.42 6.23 1.72
N ILE A 81 -6.93 6.13 2.94
CA ILE A 81 -7.69 6.51 4.14
C ILE A 81 -7.22 7.86 4.66
N SER A 82 -5.99 7.94 5.17
CA SER A 82 -5.43 9.20 5.62
C SER A 82 -4.96 10.01 4.42
N LYS A 83 -5.30 11.28 4.37
CA LYS A 83 -4.95 12.18 3.25
C LYS A 83 -4.24 13.41 3.79
N PRO A 84 -3.43 14.13 2.98
CA PRO A 84 -2.74 15.32 3.46
C PRO A 84 -3.66 16.36 4.12
N GLY A 85 -4.87 16.53 3.63
CA GLY A 85 -5.85 17.46 4.20
C GLY A 85 -6.75 16.87 5.27
N LEU A 86 -6.68 15.57 5.51
CA LEU A 86 -7.54 14.87 6.47
C LEU A 86 -6.82 13.62 6.97
N ARG A 87 -6.01 13.78 8.02
CA ARG A 87 -5.27 12.67 8.61
C ARG A 87 -6.18 11.82 9.48
N VAL A 88 -6.01 10.51 9.42
CA VAL A 88 -6.80 9.53 10.18
C VAL A 88 -5.87 8.74 11.09
N TYR A 89 -6.07 8.86 12.40
CA TYR A 89 -5.27 8.16 13.41
C TYR A 89 -6.17 7.24 14.21
N VAL A 90 -5.62 6.11 14.66
CA VAL A 90 -6.34 5.17 15.52
C VAL A 90 -5.46 4.79 16.71
N ARG A 91 -6.12 4.51 17.83
CA ARG A 91 -5.45 3.97 19.02
C ARG A 91 -5.29 2.45 18.88
N SER A 92 -4.44 1.87 19.72
CA SER A 92 -4.13 0.44 19.67
C SER A 92 -5.36 -0.46 19.80
N ASP A 93 -6.37 -0.01 20.55
CA ASP A 93 -7.60 -0.76 20.76
C ASP A 93 -8.65 -0.52 19.67
N GLU A 94 -8.38 0.39 18.73
CA GLU A 94 -9.31 0.78 17.67
C GLU A 94 -8.78 0.47 16.26
N VAL A 95 -7.74 -0.34 16.15
CA VAL A 95 -7.16 -0.68 14.85
C VAL A 95 -8.18 -1.43 14.02
N PRO A 96 -8.53 -0.92 12.82
CA PRO A 96 -9.61 -1.49 12.02
C PRO A 96 -9.24 -2.82 11.40
N LYS A 97 -10.26 -3.63 11.17
CA LYS A 97 -10.15 -4.85 10.35
C LYS A 97 -10.82 -4.59 9.02
N VAL A 98 -10.17 -4.98 7.94
CA VAL A 98 -10.70 -4.82 6.59
C VAL A 98 -11.34 -6.14 6.17
N LEU A 99 -12.63 -6.11 5.84
CA LEU A 99 -13.40 -7.31 5.44
C LEU A 99 -13.21 -8.47 6.43
N ASN A 100 -13.34 -8.20 7.73
CA ASN A 100 -13.19 -9.20 8.80
C ASN A 100 -11.85 -9.97 8.75
N GLY A 101 -10.79 -9.29 8.31
CA GLY A 101 -9.46 -9.88 8.25
C GLY A 101 -9.06 -10.47 6.92
N LEU A 102 -9.94 -10.44 5.91
CA LEU A 102 -9.61 -10.88 4.56
C LEU A 102 -8.71 -9.88 3.83
N GLY A 103 -8.84 -8.58 4.18
CA GLY A 103 -7.97 -7.54 3.68
C GLY A 103 -7.02 -7.07 4.76
N ILE A 104 -6.24 -6.03 4.43
CA ILE A 104 -5.31 -5.42 5.37
C ILE A 104 -5.52 -3.91 5.44
N ALA A 105 -5.22 -3.33 6.60
CA ALA A 105 -4.99 -1.90 6.75
C ALA A 105 -3.48 -1.70 6.88
N ILE A 106 -2.96 -0.69 6.21
CA ILE A 106 -1.55 -0.33 6.29
C ILE A 106 -1.44 0.86 7.23
N ILE A 107 -0.68 0.69 8.31
CA ILE A 107 -0.62 1.65 9.41
C ILE A 107 0.81 2.13 9.61
N SER A 108 0.97 3.45 9.70
CA SER A 108 2.24 4.08 10.03
C SER A 108 2.30 4.27 11.55
N THR A 109 3.23 3.57 12.20
CA THR A 109 3.39 3.59 13.64
C THR A 109 4.75 4.14 14.04
N SER A 110 4.95 4.34 15.34
CA SER A 110 6.26 4.74 15.87
C SER A 110 7.35 3.71 15.62
N LYS A 111 6.97 2.46 15.34
CA LYS A 111 7.91 1.37 15.04
C LYS A 111 7.98 1.05 13.54
N GLY A 112 7.47 1.94 12.71
CA GLY A 112 7.49 1.78 11.26
C GLY A 112 6.12 1.49 10.67
N ILE A 113 6.12 1.20 9.38
CA ILE A 113 4.90 0.89 8.64
C ILE A 113 4.62 -0.61 8.75
N MET A 114 3.39 -0.94 9.07
CA MET A 114 3.00 -2.33 9.28
C MET A 114 1.53 -2.56 8.95
N THR A 115 1.11 -3.81 8.98
CA THR A 115 -0.31 -4.16 8.80
C THR A 115 -1.06 -3.97 10.10
N ASP A 116 -2.39 -3.94 9.99
CA ASP A 116 -3.28 -3.90 11.16
C ASP A 116 -3.05 -5.09 12.11
N LYS A 117 -2.77 -6.27 11.55
CA LYS A 117 -2.50 -7.46 12.35
C LYS A 117 -1.26 -7.29 13.23
N GLU A 118 -0.19 -6.77 12.66
CA GLU A 118 1.04 -6.52 13.40
C GLU A 118 0.86 -5.41 14.44
N ALA A 119 0.15 -4.35 14.09
CA ALA A 119 -0.13 -3.25 15.03
C ALA A 119 -0.93 -3.75 16.22
N ARG A 120 -1.94 -4.60 16.01
CA ARG A 120 -2.69 -5.20 17.10
C ARG A 120 -1.82 -6.11 17.96
N LYS A 121 -0.97 -6.91 17.33
CA LYS A 121 -0.05 -7.81 18.04
C LYS A 121 0.92 -7.06 18.94
N LEU A 122 1.42 -5.92 18.46
CA LEU A 122 2.33 -5.06 19.22
C LEU A 122 1.59 -4.09 20.15
N ASN A 123 0.26 -4.05 20.08
CA ASN A 123 -0.58 -3.18 20.87
C ASN A 123 -0.22 -1.70 20.69
N ILE A 124 -0.05 -1.28 19.44
CA ILE A 124 0.27 0.11 19.07
C ILE A 124 -0.72 0.62 18.03
N GLY A 125 -1.00 1.91 18.09
CA GLY A 125 -1.82 2.60 17.09
C GLY A 125 -0.94 3.43 16.17
N GLY A 126 -1.57 4.18 15.30
CA GLY A 126 -0.86 5.05 14.36
C GLY A 126 -1.78 5.65 13.33
N GLU A 127 -1.19 6.15 12.25
CA GLU A 127 -1.91 6.72 11.12
C GLU A 127 -2.33 5.61 10.16
N VAL A 128 -3.62 5.55 9.85
CA VAL A 128 -4.14 4.58 8.88
C VAL A 128 -3.94 5.12 7.47
N LEU A 129 -3.00 4.54 6.75
CA LEU A 129 -2.62 5.03 5.42
C LEU A 129 -3.60 4.57 4.34
N ALA A 130 -3.92 3.29 4.32
CA ALA A 130 -4.74 2.72 3.25
C ALA A 130 -5.34 1.38 3.67
N TYR A 131 -6.38 0.97 2.94
CA TYR A 131 -6.93 -0.38 2.99
C TYR A 131 -6.65 -1.07 1.67
N VAL A 132 -6.33 -2.37 1.74
CA VAL A 132 -6.13 -3.22 0.55
C VAL A 132 -6.87 -4.53 0.79
N TRP A 133 -7.62 -4.96 -0.21
CA TRP A 133 -8.34 -6.22 -0.14
C TRP A 133 -8.51 -6.89 -1.50
#